data_b04c1a96ed8d5ebca7a1f82a03caaa03
#
_entry.id   b04c1a96ed8d5ebca7a1f82a03caaa03
#
_cell.length_a   1.000
_cell.length_b   1.000
_cell.length_c   1.000
_cell.angle_alpha   90.00
_cell.angle_beta   90.00
_cell.angle_gamma   90.00
#
_symmetry.space_group_name_H-M   'P 1'
#
loop_
_entity.id
_entity.type
_entity.pdbx_description
1 polymer ?
#
loop_
_entity_poly.entity_id
_entity_poly.type
_entity_poly.pdbx_seq_one_letter_code
_entity_poly.pdbx_strand_id
1 'polypeptide(L)'
;MTGIANVICSNCGRTGHFFRECQEPVTSLGIIAFRQPAEPEWLLIRRRDTLGFIEIMRGKYELRDEAGIQSLIDQTTLAERTRLCTLEFPELWRELWNGPASRRYRTEYEQARAKFDILKTGEGGRRTLAAYCALSSTAWTEPEWGFPKGRRSSSETELACALRETWEEAGVGAENLRILPGEPLVEEFVGSNGVAYRHRYWLAEAIAHLDVTVDPANADQQREVSAVRWCTLEDAVALIRSYNVEKRQVLRAAAAAVLLLHGR
;
A
#
# COMPACT_ATOMS: atom_id res chain seq x y z
N MET A 1 23.02 11.50 -29.11
CA MET A 1 21.64 11.64 -28.57
C MET A 1 20.87 10.32 -28.75
N THR A 2 21.28 9.28 -28.04
CA THR A 2 20.77 7.91 -28.26
C THR A 2 20.42 7.22 -26.93
N GLY A 3 19.71 7.91 -26.03
CA GLY A 3 19.49 7.32 -24.69
C GLY A 3 18.04 7.15 -24.25
N ILE A 4 17.14 8.04 -24.62
CA ILE A 4 15.79 8.09 -24.02
C ILE A 4 14.75 7.31 -24.82
N ALA A 5 14.92 7.22 -26.15
CA ALA A 5 13.93 6.57 -27.04
C ALA A 5 13.63 5.10 -26.67
N ASN A 6 14.59 4.38 -26.10
CA ASN A 6 14.46 2.95 -25.73
C ASN A 6 14.18 2.72 -24.24
N VAL A 7 14.04 3.78 -23.43
CA VAL A 7 13.71 3.64 -22.00
C VAL A 7 12.24 3.27 -21.88
N ILE A 8 11.95 2.12 -21.23
CA ILE A 8 10.60 1.70 -20.89
C ILE A 8 10.24 2.30 -19.54
N CYS A 9 9.19 3.10 -19.49
CA CYS A 9 8.67 3.66 -18.26
C CYS A 9 8.13 2.54 -17.34
N SER A 10 8.68 2.42 -16.14
CA SER A 10 8.20 1.42 -15.16
C SER A 10 6.77 1.68 -14.67
N ASN A 11 6.23 2.89 -14.85
CA ASN A 11 4.84 3.20 -14.48
C ASN A 11 3.85 2.73 -15.56
N CYS A 12 3.95 3.29 -16.78
CA CYS A 12 2.94 3.08 -17.82
C CYS A 12 3.33 2.06 -18.90
N GLY A 13 4.58 1.59 -18.93
CA GLY A 13 5.07 0.63 -19.92
C GLY A 13 5.40 1.20 -21.28
N ARG A 14 5.13 2.47 -21.55
CA ARG A 14 5.49 3.13 -22.82
C ARG A 14 6.97 3.47 -22.84
N THR A 15 7.53 3.54 -24.05
CA THR A 15 8.91 3.97 -24.25
C THR A 15 9.03 5.50 -24.28
N GLY A 16 10.27 6.01 -24.13
CA GLY A 16 10.60 7.40 -24.39
C GLY A 16 10.58 8.34 -23.18
N HIS A 17 10.33 7.85 -21.97
CA HIS A 17 10.41 8.64 -20.75
C HIS A 17 10.69 7.78 -19.49
N PHE A 18 11.22 8.41 -18.46
CA PHE A 18 11.39 7.78 -17.13
C PHE A 18 10.12 7.90 -16.27
N PHE A 19 10.02 7.09 -15.22
CA PHE A 19 8.92 7.14 -14.25
C PHE A 19 8.62 8.57 -13.74
N ARG A 20 9.64 9.37 -13.47
CA ARG A 20 9.49 10.75 -12.93
C ARG A 20 8.82 11.72 -13.92
N GLU A 21 8.85 11.40 -15.20
CA GLU A 21 8.30 12.21 -16.29
C GLU A 21 6.94 11.68 -16.76
N CYS A 22 6.48 10.57 -16.16
CA CYS A 22 5.24 9.93 -16.55
C CYS A 22 4.03 10.79 -16.17
N GLN A 23 3.14 11.02 -17.15
CA GLN A 23 1.90 11.78 -16.96
C GLN A 23 0.72 10.92 -16.52
N GLU A 24 0.87 9.59 -16.59
CA GLU A 24 -0.17 8.66 -16.15
C GLU A 24 -0.20 8.59 -14.61
N PRO A 25 -1.35 8.28 -14.00
CA PRO A 25 -1.45 8.01 -12.57
C PRO A 25 -0.41 6.99 -12.11
N VAL A 26 0.07 7.13 -10.89
CA VAL A 26 1.01 6.15 -10.30
C VAL A 26 0.32 4.80 -10.20
N THR A 27 0.81 3.85 -11.01
CA THR A 27 0.15 2.56 -11.21
C THR A 27 0.77 1.48 -10.33
N SER A 28 -0.11 0.73 -9.65
CA SER A 28 0.22 -0.54 -8.99
C SER A 28 -0.62 -1.67 -9.60
N LEU A 29 -0.07 -2.87 -9.57
CA LEU A 29 -0.61 -4.06 -10.22
C LEU A 29 -0.73 -5.17 -9.18
N GLY A 30 -1.86 -5.84 -9.10
CA GLY A 30 -2.11 -6.85 -8.08
C GLY A 30 -3.15 -7.88 -8.47
N ILE A 31 -3.43 -8.78 -7.55
CA ILE A 31 -4.43 -9.85 -7.71
C ILE A 31 -5.52 -9.66 -6.64
N ILE A 32 -6.77 -9.76 -7.06
CA ILE A 32 -7.88 -10.03 -6.16
C ILE A 32 -8.13 -11.54 -6.23
N ALA A 33 -7.61 -12.26 -5.26
CA ALA A 33 -7.78 -13.71 -5.19
C ALA A 33 -8.98 -14.06 -4.33
N PHE A 34 -9.71 -15.10 -4.76
CA PHE A 34 -10.79 -15.72 -4.00
C PHE A 34 -10.65 -17.24 -4.02
N ARG A 35 -11.27 -17.89 -3.06
CA ARG A 35 -11.43 -19.34 -3.01
C ARG A 35 -12.88 -19.71 -2.72
N GLN A 36 -13.27 -20.96 -2.92
CA GLN A 36 -14.62 -21.48 -2.65
C GLN A 36 -15.72 -20.69 -3.39
N PRO A 37 -15.87 -20.87 -4.72
CA PRO A 37 -16.75 -20.03 -5.55
C PRO A 37 -18.21 -19.96 -5.11
N ALA A 38 -18.73 -20.98 -4.42
CA ALA A 38 -20.10 -20.99 -3.89
C ALA A 38 -20.29 -20.05 -2.70
N GLU A 39 -19.26 -19.94 -1.85
CA GLU A 39 -19.18 -19.02 -0.70
C GLU A 39 -17.80 -18.35 -0.72
N PRO A 40 -17.60 -17.35 -1.59
CA PRO A 40 -16.27 -16.82 -1.83
C PRO A 40 -15.62 -16.18 -0.59
N GLU A 41 -14.42 -16.65 -0.28
CA GLU A 41 -13.51 -15.98 0.65
C GLU A 41 -12.43 -15.24 -0.13
N TRP A 42 -12.10 -14.04 0.30
CA TRP A 42 -11.22 -13.09 -0.37
C TRP A 42 -9.89 -12.99 0.36
N LEU A 43 -8.79 -13.01 -0.40
CA LEU A 43 -7.44 -12.84 0.14
C LEU A 43 -7.18 -11.36 0.42
N LEU A 44 -6.89 -11.03 1.68
CA LEU A 44 -6.44 -9.71 2.08
C LEU A 44 -5.11 -9.80 2.82
N ILE A 45 -4.32 -8.75 2.65
CA ILE A 45 -3.11 -8.47 3.44
C ILE A 45 -3.35 -7.26 4.33
N ARG A 46 -2.72 -7.24 5.51
CA ARG A 46 -2.63 -6.06 6.37
C ARG A 46 -1.23 -5.48 6.29
N ARG A 47 -1.12 -4.20 6.02
CA ARG A 47 0.16 -3.51 6.06
C ARG A 47 0.85 -3.69 7.42
N ARG A 48 2.18 -3.61 7.45
CA ARG A 48 2.92 -3.58 8.73
C ARG A 48 2.76 -2.23 9.42
N ASP A 49 2.94 -1.16 8.68
CA ASP A 49 2.77 0.22 9.14
C ASP A 49 1.75 0.94 8.24
N THR A 50 1.01 1.91 8.81
CA THR A 50 0.03 2.69 8.04
C THR A 50 0.71 3.56 6.99
N LEU A 51 -0.01 3.88 5.92
CA LEU A 51 0.48 4.82 4.90
C LEU A 51 0.79 6.19 5.54
N GLY A 52 -0.06 6.67 6.44
CA GLY A 52 0.17 7.93 7.15
C GLY A 52 1.48 7.93 7.94
N PHE A 53 1.76 6.85 8.69
CA PHE A 53 3.02 6.71 9.42
C PHE A 53 4.23 6.71 8.47
N ILE A 54 4.18 5.93 7.38
CA ILE A 54 5.26 5.84 6.40
C ILE A 54 5.53 7.20 5.74
N GLU A 55 4.48 7.94 5.35
CA GLU A 55 4.62 9.25 4.70
C GLU A 55 5.18 10.30 5.68
N ILE A 56 4.79 10.26 6.96
CA ILE A 56 5.36 11.10 8.02
C ILE A 56 6.86 10.80 8.16
N MET A 57 7.22 9.53 8.31
CA MET A 57 8.60 9.11 8.48
C MET A 57 9.49 9.42 7.28
N ARG A 58 8.92 9.44 6.07
CA ARG A 58 9.63 9.81 4.83
C ARG A 58 9.65 11.33 4.56
N GLY A 59 9.02 12.14 5.42
CA GLY A 59 8.92 13.58 5.23
C GLY A 59 8.11 14.00 4.00
N LYS A 60 7.13 13.16 3.57
CA LYS A 60 6.26 13.39 2.40
C LYS A 60 5.07 14.28 2.76
N TYR A 61 5.35 15.42 3.35
CA TYR A 61 4.39 16.45 3.69
C TYR A 61 5.05 17.83 3.61
N GLU A 62 4.26 18.87 3.48
CA GLU A 62 4.72 20.24 3.58
C GLU A 62 4.42 20.79 4.98
N LEU A 63 5.43 21.36 5.65
CA LEU A 63 5.29 21.90 7.02
C LEU A 63 4.25 23.03 7.15
N ARG A 64 3.85 23.64 6.02
CA ARG A 64 2.82 24.69 5.98
C ARG A 64 1.41 24.13 5.76
N ASP A 65 1.30 22.87 5.35
CA ASP A 65 0.03 22.21 5.08
C ASP A 65 -0.46 21.49 6.34
N GLU A 66 -1.04 22.25 7.26
CA GLU A 66 -1.59 21.69 8.50
C GLU A 66 -2.69 20.66 8.25
N ALA A 67 -3.52 20.86 7.22
CA ALA A 67 -4.59 19.93 6.88
C ALA A 67 -4.03 18.60 6.34
N GLY A 68 -3.01 18.67 5.48
CA GLY A 68 -2.32 17.49 4.97
C GLY A 68 -1.63 16.70 6.09
N ILE A 69 -0.94 17.39 7.02
CA ILE A 69 -0.32 16.73 8.18
C ILE A 69 -1.39 16.06 9.05
N GLN A 70 -2.50 16.75 9.35
CA GLN A 70 -3.60 16.17 10.13
C GLN A 70 -4.18 14.95 9.43
N SER A 71 -4.39 15.00 8.12
CA SER A 71 -4.85 13.86 7.33
C SER A 71 -3.94 12.64 7.41
N LEU A 72 -2.61 12.83 7.42
CA LEU A 72 -1.65 11.74 7.62
C LEU A 72 -1.75 11.17 9.03
N ILE A 73 -1.85 12.02 10.05
CA ILE A 73 -2.04 11.58 11.45
C ILE A 73 -3.36 10.81 11.62
N ASP A 74 -4.44 11.25 10.98
CA ASP A 74 -5.75 10.60 11.04
C ASP A 74 -5.75 9.20 10.41
N GLN A 75 -4.77 8.90 9.55
CA GLN A 75 -4.55 7.57 8.98
C GLN A 75 -3.76 6.64 9.91
N THR A 76 -3.01 7.16 10.88
CA THR A 76 -2.18 6.36 11.78
C THR A 76 -3.00 5.63 12.84
N THR A 77 -2.45 4.51 13.32
CA THR A 77 -3.00 3.80 14.48
C THR A 77 -2.70 4.53 15.80
N LEU A 78 -3.45 4.20 16.85
CA LEU A 78 -3.19 4.72 18.20
C LEU A 78 -1.77 4.36 18.67
N ALA A 79 -1.32 3.13 18.38
CA ALA A 79 0.02 2.68 18.73
C ALA A 79 1.11 3.47 17.97
N GLU A 80 0.92 3.73 16.67
CA GLU A 80 1.85 4.55 15.90
C GLU A 80 1.92 6.00 16.39
N ARG A 81 0.79 6.61 16.77
CA ARG A 81 0.78 7.96 17.37
C ARG A 81 1.58 7.99 18.67
N THR A 82 1.42 6.96 19.51
CA THR A 82 2.23 6.84 20.75
C THR A 82 3.72 6.78 20.39
N ARG A 83 4.12 5.93 19.43
CA ARG A 83 5.52 5.83 18.98
C ARG A 83 6.02 7.16 18.42
N LEU A 84 5.28 7.82 17.54
CA LEU A 84 5.63 9.14 16.97
C LEU A 84 5.89 10.20 18.04
N CYS A 85 5.09 10.20 19.13
CA CYS A 85 5.23 11.17 20.22
C CYS A 85 6.38 10.83 21.18
N THR A 86 6.66 9.54 21.42
CA THR A 86 7.57 9.09 22.48
C THR A 86 8.98 8.75 22.00
N LEU A 87 9.12 8.23 20.78
CA LEU A 87 10.41 7.80 20.24
C LEU A 87 11.10 8.92 19.45
N GLU A 88 12.41 8.81 19.32
CA GLU A 88 13.20 9.71 18.50
C GLU A 88 13.25 9.21 17.03
N PHE A 89 13.42 10.14 16.08
CA PHE A 89 13.43 9.82 14.65
C PHE A 89 14.37 8.67 14.26
N PRO A 90 15.62 8.59 14.76
CA PRO A 90 16.52 7.48 14.42
C PRO A 90 16.01 6.11 14.85
N GLU A 91 15.25 6.02 15.96
CA GLU A 91 14.66 4.77 16.44
C GLU A 91 13.51 4.35 15.54
N LEU A 92 12.57 5.28 15.27
CA LEU A 92 11.44 5.08 14.36
C LEU A 92 11.90 4.67 12.96
N TRP A 93 12.93 5.33 12.43
CA TRP A 93 13.51 5.00 11.12
C TRP A 93 14.11 3.59 11.07
N ARG A 94 14.83 3.22 12.15
CA ARG A 94 15.42 1.88 12.26
C ARG A 94 14.36 0.79 12.31
N GLU A 95 13.28 1.02 13.04
CA GLU A 95 12.15 0.10 13.12
C GLU A 95 11.45 -0.02 11.75
N LEU A 96 11.20 1.10 11.08
CA LEU A 96 10.51 1.12 9.79
C LEU A 96 11.29 0.36 8.68
N TRP A 97 12.62 0.48 8.67
CA TRP A 97 13.45 -0.08 7.60
C TRP A 97 14.27 -1.31 8.01
N ASN A 98 14.04 -1.87 9.20
CA ASN A 98 14.82 -2.97 9.77
C ASN A 98 16.34 -2.74 9.72
N GLY A 99 16.79 -1.50 9.98
CA GLY A 99 18.20 -1.19 9.99
C GLY A 99 18.56 0.29 9.86
N PRO A 100 19.87 0.60 9.93
CA PRO A 100 20.33 1.97 9.77
C PRO A 100 20.11 2.47 8.34
N ALA A 101 20.01 3.79 8.18
CA ALA A 101 19.93 4.42 6.87
C ALA A 101 21.12 4.00 5.99
N SER A 102 20.85 3.27 4.91
CA SER A 102 21.88 2.91 3.94
C SER A 102 22.41 4.16 3.23
N ARG A 103 23.62 4.10 2.64
CA ARG A 103 24.18 5.22 1.87
C ARG A 103 23.24 5.74 0.78
N ARG A 104 22.46 4.83 0.16
CA ARG A 104 21.48 5.16 -0.90
C ARG A 104 20.34 6.05 -0.42
N TYR A 105 19.91 5.89 0.85
CA TYR A 105 18.78 6.63 1.43
C TYR A 105 19.22 7.72 2.40
N ARG A 106 20.52 8.05 2.48
CA ARG A 106 21.04 9.02 3.44
C ARG A 106 20.45 10.42 3.25
N THR A 107 20.30 10.88 2.01
CA THR A 107 19.71 12.19 1.72
C THR A 107 18.23 12.23 2.11
N GLU A 108 17.46 11.16 1.82
CA GLU A 108 16.06 11.06 2.24
C GLU A 108 15.95 11.06 3.77
N TYR A 109 16.81 10.31 4.45
CA TYR A 109 16.88 10.26 5.91
C TYR A 109 17.11 11.65 6.54
N GLU A 110 18.13 12.38 6.08
CA GLU A 110 18.46 13.70 6.65
C GLU A 110 17.35 14.73 6.41
N GLN A 111 16.75 14.72 5.22
CA GLN A 111 15.63 15.60 4.90
C GLN A 111 14.38 15.27 5.71
N ALA A 112 14.06 13.99 5.83
CA ALA A 112 12.90 13.52 6.59
C ALA A 112 13.08 13.81 8.08
N ARG A 113 14.28 13.57 8.63
CA ARG A 113 14.62 13.86 10.02
C ARG A 113 14.44 15.35 10.33
N ALA A 114 15.00 16.23 9.51
CA ALA A 114 14.88 17.68 9.72
C ALA A 114 13.41 18.13 9.76
N LYS A 115 12.57 17.62 8.84
CA LYS A 115 11.12 17.91 8.84
C LYS A 115 10.43 17.35 10.07
N PHE A 116 10.77 16.12 10.48
CA PHE A 116 10.20 15.45 11.65
C PHE A 116 10.53 16.20 12.94
N ASP A 117 11.79 16.63 13.13
CA ASP A 117 12.24 17.34 14.32
C ASP A 117 11.49 18.69 14.47
N ILE A 118 11.32 19.44 13.35
CA ILE A 118 10.49 20.65 13.32
C ILE A 118 9.03 20.35 13.69
N LEU A 119 8.44 19.29 13.11
CA LEU A 119 7.06 18.89 13.41
C LEU A 119 6.91 18.46 14.87
N LYS A 120 7.88 17.71 15.41
CA LYS A 120 7.86 17.21 16.79
C LYS A 120 7.89 18.35 17.81
N THR A 121 8.75 19.35 17.60
CA THR A 121 8.95 20.49 18.50
C THR A 121 7.97 21.65 18.30
N GLY A 122 7.37 21.77 17.11
CA GLY A 122 6.56 22.94 16.74
C GLY A 122 7.39 24.19 16.48
N GLU A 123 8.64 24.02 16.03
CA GLU A 123 9.55 25.14 15.76
C GLU A 123 8.93 26.19 14.84
N GLY A 124 9.17 27.46 15.14
CA GLY A 124 8.61 28.60 14.41
C GLY A 124 7.11 28.84 14.68
N GLY A 125 6.60 28.43 15.84
CA GLY A 125 5.21 28.65 16.25
C GLY A 125 4.20 27.72 15.60
N ARG A 126 4.67 26.60 15.03
CA ARG A 126 3.82 25.59 14.39
C ARG A 126 3.17 24.70 15.45
N ARG A 127 2.11 24.04 15.03
CA ARG A 127 1.49 22.98 15.84
C ARG A 127 2.47 21.81 16.00
N THR A 128 2.60 21.28 17.21
CA THR A 128 3.45 20.14 17.51
C THR A 128 2.82 18.83 17.03
N LEU A 129 3.66 17.82 16.79
CA LEU A 129 3.20 16.45 16.48
C LEU A 129 2.22 15.92 17.54
N ALA A 130 2.52 16.14 18.82
CA ALA A 130 1.64 15.74 19.92
C ALA A 130 0.26 16.42 19.84
N ALA A 131 0.21 17.69 19.44
CA ALA A 131 -1.05 18.41 19.27
C ALA A 131 -1.85 17.88 18.08
N TYR A 132 -1.21 17.52 16.95
CA TYR A 132 -1.89 16.84 15.84
C TYR A 132 -2.46 15.49 16.26
N CYS A 133 -1.69 14.69 17.01
CA CYS A 133 -2.16 13.40 17.54
C CYS A 133 -3.38 13.56 18.48
N ALA A 134 -3.36 14.58 19.34
CA ALA A 134 -4.46 14.88 20.26
C ALA A 134 -5.73 15.38 19.55
N LEU A 135 -5.60 16.05 18.42
CA LEU A 135 -6.73 16.55 17.62
C LEU A 135 -7.37 15.47 16.72
N SER A 136 -6.69 14.34 16.54
CA SER A 136 -7.22 13.29 15.67
C SER A 136 -8.46 12.64 16.25
N SER A 137 -9.52 12.60 15.44
CA SER A 137 -10.80 11.95 15.78
C SER A 137 -10.86 10.46 15.45
N THR A 138 -9.81 9.91 14.79
CA THR A 138 -9.78 8.48 14.41
C THR A 138 -9.14 7.64 15.51
N ALA A 139 -9.57 6.38 15.63
CA ALA A 139 -9.11 5.44 16.66
C ALA A 139 -8.74 4.08 16.05
N TRP A 140 -7.98 4.11 14.95
CA TRP A 140 -7.53 2.88 14.30
C TRP A 140 -6.64 2.07 15.23
N THR A 141 -6.95 0.80 15.38
CA THR A 141 -6.17 -0.14 16.21
C THR A 141 -5.14 -0.92 15.41
N GLU A 142 -5.34 -1.01 14.08
CA GLU A 142 -4.45 -1.72 13.17
C GLU A 142 -4.29 -0.98 11.83
N PRO A 143 -3.17 -1.24 11.10
CA PRO A 143 -2.95 -0.69 9.77
C PRO A 143 -3.97 -1.14 8.74
N GLU A 144 -3.90 -0.54 7.55
CA GLU A 144 -4.84 -0.79 6.45
C GLU A 144 -4.77 -2.23 5.94
N TRP A 145 -5.96 -2.80 5.69
CA TRP A 145 -6.16 -4.01 4.91
C TRP A 145 -6.42 -3.68 3.45
N GLY A 146 -5.95 -4.54 2.57
CA GLY A 146 -6.16 -4.42 1.12
C GLY A 146 -5.70 -5.64 0.35
N PHE A 147 -5.64 -5.51 -0.98
CA PHE A 147 -5.17 -6.56 -1.86
C PHE A 147 -3.66 -6.48 -2.03
N PRO A 148 -2.96 -7.62 -2.22
CA PRO A 148 -1.55 -7.63 -2.58
C PRO A 148 -1.34 -6.93 -3.93
N LYS A 149 -0.39 -5.99 -4.00
CA LYS A 149 -0.10 -5.19 -5.18
C LYS A 149 1.19 -4.39 -5.03
N GLY A 150 1.86 -4.16 -6.12
CA GLY A 150 2.99 -3.26 -6.12
C GLY A 150 3.34 -2.70 -7.49
N ARG A 151 4.50 -2.10 -7.60
CA ARG A 151 4.93 -1.40 -8.79
C ARG A 151 5.70 -2.30 -9.73
N ARG A 152 5.49 -2.08 -11.01
CA ARG A 152 6.16 -2.82 -12.07
C ARG A 152 7.65 -2.49 -12.14
N SER A 153 8.47 -3.52 -12.36
CA SER A 153 9.83 -3.37 -12.86
C SER A 153 9.82 -3.05 -14.36
N SER A 154 10.87 -2.43 -14.88
CA SER A 154 10.92 -2.01 -16.29
C SER A 154 10.87 -3.16 -17.31
N SER A 155 11.30 -4.35 -16.91
CA SER A 155 11.37 -5.56 -17.77
C SER A 155 10.19 -6.52 -17.61
N GLU A 156 9.19 -6.19 -16.81
CA GLU A 156 8.12 -7.06 -16.36
C GLU A 156 6.81 -6.74 -17.09
N THR A 157 6.01 -7.76 -17.42
CA THR A 157 4.62 -7.53 -17.87
C THR A 157 3.74 -7.14 -16.67
N GLU A 158 2.58 -6.55 -16.93
CA GLU A 158 1.68 -6.14 -15.85
C GLU A 158 1.20 -7.34 -15.02
N LEU A 159 0.80 -8.44 -15.67
CA LEU A 159 0.36 -9.65 -14.98
C LEU A 159 1.51 -10.32 -14.21
N ALA A 160 2.72 -10.36 -14.77
CA ALA A 160 3.88 -10.90 -14.06
C ALA A 160 4.18 -10.11 -12.78
N CYS A 161 4.08 -8.78 -12.84
CA CYS A 161 4.18 -7.92 -11.65
C CYS A 161 3.10 -8.26 -10.62
N ALA A 162 1.83 -8.35 -11.03
CA ALA A 162 0.74 -8.66 -10.12
C ALA A 162 0.93 -10.01 -9.40
N LEU A 163 1.40 -11.03 -10.12
CA LEU A 163 1.68 -12.35 -9.57
C LEU A 163 2.88 -12.32 -8.61
N ARG A 164 3.97 -11.63 -8.97
CA ARG A 164 5.15 -11.46 -8.11
C ARG A 164 4.78 -10.76 -6.80
N GLU A 165 4.06 -9.64 -6.87
CA GLU A 165 3.64 -8.89 -5.68
C GLU A 165 2.70 -9.74 -4.79
N THR A 166 1.85 -10.56 -5.40
CA THR A 166 0.98 -11.47 -4.64
C THR A 166 1.80 -12.53 -3.90
N TRP A 167 2.86 -13.05 -4.53
CA TRP A 167 3.78 -13.95 -3.87
C TRP A 167 4.59 -13.27 -2.76
N GLU A 168 5.13 -12.07 -3.03
CA GLU A 168 5.94 -11.30 -2.06
C GLU A 168 5.12 -10.86 -0.84
N GLU A 169 3.89 -10.37 -1.04
CA GLU A 169 3.06 -9.82 0.04
C GLU A 169 2.15 -10.86 0.73
N ALA A 170 1.69 -11.89 0.01
CA ALA A 170 0.73 -12.86 0.54
C ALA A 170 1.26 -14.31 0.60
N GLY A 171 2.43 -14.59 0.04
CA GLY A 171 3.00 -15.94 -0.02
C GLY A 171 2.27 -16.89 -0.99
N VAL A 172 1.40 -16.37 -1.87
CA VAL A 172 0.61 -17.16 -2.82
C VAL A 172 1.27 -17.13 -4.19
N GLY A 173 1.82 -18.27 -4.62
CA GLY A 173 2.49 -18.42 -5.90
C GLY A 173 1.53 -18.52 -7.07
N ALA A 174 2.02 -18.19 -8.27
CA ALA A 174 1.26 -18.19 -9.51
C ALA A 174 0.68 -19.58 -9.85
N GLU A 175 1.39 -20.66 -9.46
CA GLU A 175 0.98 -22.05 -9.63
C GLU A 175 -0.30 -22.43 -8.84
N ASN A 176 -0.63 -21.62 -7.84
CA ASN A 176 -1.81 -21.81 -6.99
C ASN A 176 -3.00 -20.93 -7.42
N LEU A 177 -2.85 -20.15 -8.49
CA LEU A 177 -3.85 -19.20 -8.95
C LEU A 177 -4.29 -19.48 -10.38
N ARG A 178 -5.58 -19.56 -10.59
CA ARG A 178 -6.21 -19.55 -11.92
C ARG A 178 -6.72 -18.15 -12.21
N ILE A 179 -6.01 -17.42 -13.10
CA ILE A 179 -6.45 -16.11 -13.55
C ILE A 179 -7.75 -16.27 -14.35
N LEU A 180 -8.78 -15.51 -13.97
CA LEU A 180 -10.04 -15.52 -14.69
C LEU A 180 -9.95 -14.65 -15.94
N PRO A 181 -10.67 -15.01 -17.03
CA PRO A 181 -10.72 -14.20 -18.24
C PRO A 181 -11.42 -12.86 -17.97
N GLY A 182 -10.95 -11.81 -18.60
CA GLY A 182 -11.51 -10.46 -18.52
C GLY A 182 -10.45 -9.39 -18.33
N GLU A 183 -10.90 -8.13 -18.41
CA GLU A 183 -10.03 -6.99 -18.13
C GLU A 183 -9.80 -6.84 -16.62
N PRO A 184 -8.63 -6.33 -16.21
CA PRO A 184 -8.37 -6.03 -14.80
C PRO A 184 -9.39 -5.05 -14.24
N LEU A 185 -9.82 -5.28 -13.02
CA LEU A 185 -10.59 -4.31 -12.23
C LEU A 185 -9.72 -3.11 -11.88
N VAL A 186 -10.28 -1.91 -11.93
CA VAL A 186 -9.52 -0.67 -11.75
C VAL A 186 -10.01 0.10 -10.53
N GLU A 187 -9.08 0.52 -9.67
CA GLU A 187 -9.27 1.44 -8.57
C GLU A 187 -8.51 2.72 -8.90
N GLU A 188 -9.19 3.84 -9.03
CA GLU A 188 -8.59 5.16 -9.26
C GLU A 188 -8.98 6.13 -8.15
N PHE A 189 -7.99 6.83 -7.61
CA PHE A 189 -8.20 7.82 -6.55
C PHE A 189 -7.08 8.86 -6.52
N VAL A 190 -7.32 9.96 -5.84
CA VAL A 190 -6.29 10.95 -5.51
C VAL A 190 -5.91 10.74 -4.05
N GLY A 191 -4.62 10.51 -3.82
CA GLY A 191 -4.08 10.34 -2.48
C GLY A 191 -4.10 11.65 -1.68
N SER A 192 -3.91 11.56 -0.36
CA SER A 192 -3.78 12.71 0.54
C SER A 192 -2.62 13.67 0.17
N ASN A 193 -1.66 13.17 -0.59
CA ASN A 193 -0.54 13.93 -1.15
C ASN A 193 -0.86 14.61 -2.50
N GLY A 194 -2.12 14.59 -2.96
CA GLY A 194 -2.57 15.17 -4.22
C GLY A 194 -2.14 14.39 -5.47
N VAL A 195 -1.52 13.23 -5.33
CA VAL A 195 -1.07 12.39 -6.45
C VAL A 195 -2.20 11.47 -6.89
N ALA A 196 -2.41 11.39 -8.22
CA ALA A 196 -3.35 10.43 -8.80
C ALA A 196 -2.75 9.02 -8.80
N TYR A 197 -3.50 8.05 -8.33
CA TYR A 197 -3.15 6.65 -8.28
C TYR A 197 -4.12 5.82 -9.09
N ARG A 198 -3.60 4.74 -9.71
CA ARG A 198 -4.37 3.73 -10.42
C ARG A 198 -3.89 2.36 -9.97
N HIS A 199 -4.78 1.55 -9.41
CA HIS A 199 -4.49 0.15 -9.13
C HIS A 199 -5.28 -0.72 -10.10
N ARG A 200 -4.60 -1.71 -10.70
CA ARG A 200 -5.21 -2.68 -11.61
C ARG A 200 -5.10 -4.06 -11.01
N TYR A 201 -6.21 -4.77 -10.94
CA TYR A 201 -6.29 -6.07 -10.29
C TYR A 201 -6.85 -7.12 -11.23
N TRP A 202 -6.09 -8.19 -11.43
CA TRP A 202 -6.63 -9.40 -12.06
C TRP A 202 -7.40 -10.20 -11.04
N LEU A 203 -8.57 -10.73 -11.47
CA LEU A 203 -9.36 -11.63 -10.64
C LEU A 203 -8.81 -13.04 -10.80
N ALA A 204 -8.55 -13.73 -9.69
CA ALA A 204 -7.98 -15.08 -9.69
C ALA A 204 -8.66 -15.99 -8.67
N GLU A 205 -8.89 -17.24 -9.07
CA GLU A 205 -9.35 -18.28 -8.18
C GLU A 205 -8.16 -19.09 -7.64
N ALA A 206 -8.09 -19.27 -6.34
CA ALA A 206 -7.14 -20.18 -5.71
C ALA A 206 -7.57 -21.63 -5.98
N ILE A 207 -6.70 -22.37 -6.67
CA ILE A 207 -6.99 -23.75 -7.11
C ILE A 207 -6.67 -24.82 -6.05
N ALA A 208 -6.08 -24.42 -4.93
CA ALA A 208 -5.78 -25.26 -3.79
C ALA A 208 -6.30 -24.61 -2.50
N HIS A 209 -6.58 -25.44 -1.50
CA HIS A 209 -6.83 -24.96 -0.15
C HIS A 209 -5.49 -24.49 0.44
N LEU A 210 -5.29 -23.16 0.43
CA LEU A 210 -4.06 -22.55 0.91
C LEU A 210 -4.30 -21.92 2.28
N ASP A 211 -3.55 -22.41 3.27
CA ASP A 211 -3.39 -21.68 4.51
C ASP A 211 -2.37 -20.56 4.29
N VAL A 212 -2.78 -19.33 4.60
CA VAL A 212 -1.95 -18.15 4.39
C VAL A 212 -1.54 -17.55 5.74
N THR A 213 -0.24 -17.35 5.89
CA THR A 213 0.36 -16.73 7.06
C THR A 213 1.53 -15.87 6.62
N VAL A 214 1.93 -14.91 7.46
CA VAL A 214 3.18 -14.19 7.23
C VAL A 214 4.34 -15.16 7.52
N ASP A 215 5.15 -15.43 6.51
CA ASP A 215 6.31 -16.32 6.63
C ASP A 215 7.45 -15.62 7.39
N PRO A 216 7.86 -16.15 8.56
CA PRO A 216 8.99 -15.58 9.30
C PRO A 216 10.34 -15.69 8.57
N ALA A 217 10.47 -16.50 7.55
CA ALA A 217 11.65 -16.59 6.71
C ALA A 217 11.64 -15.62 5.51
N ASN A 218 10.46 -15.06 5.15
CA ASN A 218 10.34 -14.10 4.06
C ASN A 218 10.53 -12.65 4.56
N ALA A 219 11.77 -12.15 4.46
CA ALA A 219 12.12 -10.82 4.93
C ALA A 219 11.41 -9.67 4.17
N ASP A 220 11.05 -9.87 2.91
CA ASP A 220 10.34 -8.86 2.11
C ASP A 220 8.89 -8.78 2.55
N GLN A 221 8.22 -9.91 2.75
CA GLN A 221 6.87 -9.96 3.31
C GLN A 221 6.80 -9.31 4.69
N GLN A 222 7.69 -9.69 5.61
CA GLN A 222 7.72 -9.13 6.97
C GLN A 222 7.98 -7.62 7.02
N ARG A 223 8.62 -7.08 6.00
CA ARG A 223 8.90 -5.64 5.92
C ARG A 223 7.65 -4.83 5.59
N GLU A 224 6.71 -5.41 4.84
CA GLU A 224 5.55 -4.71 4.29
C GLU A 224 4.21 -5.17 4.86
N VAL A 225 4.14 -6.43 5.34
CA VAL A 225 2.89 -7.09 5.71
C VAL A 225 2.96 -7.61 7.13
N SER A 226 1.91 -7.37 7.92
CA SER A 226 1.79 -7.84 9.29
C SER A 226 0.79 -8.99 9.47
N ALA A 227 -0.12 -9.18 8.50
CA ALA A 227 -1.06 -10.30 8.49
C ALA A 227 -1.54 -10.57 7.07
N VAL A 228 -1.88 -11.84 6.81
CA VAL A 228 -2.53 -12.31 5.58
C VAL A 228 -3.69 -13.21 6.01
N ARG A 229 -4.84 -13.10 5.37
CA ARG A 229 -5.97 -13.98 5.66
C ARG A 229 -6.98 -14.07 4.53
N TRP A 230 -7.71 -15.19 4.50
CA TRP A 230 -8.95 -15.34 3.78
C TRP A 230 -10.12 -14.86 4.64
N CYS A 231 -11.07 -14.17 4.06
CA CYS A 231 -12.25 -13.67 4.77
C CYS A 231 -13.47 -13.57 3.85
N THR A 232 -14.65 -13.63 4.45
CA THR A 232 -15.91 -13.44 3.74
C THR A 232 -15.97 -12.04 3.08
N LEU A 233 -16.88 -11.84 2.14
CA LEU A 233 -17.08 -10.52 1.54
C LEU A 233 -17.44 -9.44 2.57
N GLU A 234 -18.28 -9.79 3.53
CA GLU A 234 -18.72 -8.88 4.60
C GLU A 234 -17.52 -8.46 5.47
N ASP A 235 -16.74 -9.44 5.94
CA ASP A 235 -15.52 -9.17 6.72
C ASP A 235 -14.49 -8.36 5.93
N ALA A 236 -14.27 -8.70 4.65
CA ALA A 236 -13.34 -7.98 3.79
C ALA A 236 -13.73 -6.51 3.61
N VAL A 237 -15.02 -6.24 3.40
CA VAL A 237 -15.54 -4.87 3.32
C VAL A 237 -15.41 -4.14 4.66
N ALA A 238 -15.63 -4.82 5.80
CA ALA A 238 -15.47 -4.23 7.13
C ALA A 238 -14.01 -3.89 7.44
N LEU A 239 -13.05 -4.77 7.07
CA LEU A 239 -11.63 -4.59 7.28
C LEU A 239 -11.02 -3.46 6.44
N ILE A 240 -11.45 -3.31 5.19
CA ILE A 240 -11.03 -2.18 4.35
C ILE A 240 -11.61 -0.91 4.94
N ARG A 241 -10.73 0.05 5.26
CA ARG A 241 -11.12 1.32 5.90
C ARG A 241 -12.22 2.03 5.13
N SER A 242 -13.15 2.68 5.86
CA SER A 242 -14.35 3.28 5.27
C SER A 242 -14.06 4.38 4.25
N TYR A 243 -12.96 5.07 4.39
CA TYR A 243 -12.54 6.11 3.44
C TYR A 243 -11.96 5.57 2.12
N ASN A 244 -11.59 4.28 2.05
CA ASN A 244 -11.15 3.62 0.82
C ASN A 244 -12.36 3.12 0.01
N VAL A 245 -13.21 4.05 -0.42
CA VAL A 245 -14.50 3.77 -1.09
C VAL A 245 -14.26 3.00 -2.38
N GLU A 246 -13.30 3.42 -3.19
CA GLU A 246 -12.96 2.82 -4.49
C GLU A 246 -12.53 1.36 -4.31
N LYS A 247 -11.71 1.07 -3.30
CA LYS A 247 -11.27 -0.29 -2.98
C LYS A 247 -12.43 -1.21 -2.59
N ARG A 248 -13.38 -0.70 -1.78
CA ARG A 248 -14.60 -1.44 -1.43
C ARG A 248 -15.49 -1.69 -2.65
N GLN A 249 -15.56 -0.72 -3.58
CA GLN A 249 -16.31 -0.87 -4.82
C GLN A 249 -15.70 -1.93 -5.73
N VAL A 250 -14.37 -1.93 -5.89
CA VAL A 250 -13.65 -2.95 -6.66
C VAL A 250 -13.86 -4.34 -6.09
N LEU A 251 -13.84 -4.51 -4.76
CA LEU A 251 -14.12 -5.79 -4.12
C LEU A 251 -15.56 -6.28 -4.42
N ARG A 252 -16.55 -5.40 -4.34
CA ARG A 252 -17.95 -5.72 -4.68
C ARG A 252 -18.10 -6.09 -6.16
N ALA A 253 -17.40 -5.38 -7.05
CA ALA A 253 -17.38 -5.70 -8.47
C ALA A 253 -16.76 -7.07 -8.74
N ALA A 254 -15.66 -7.40 -8.04
CA ALA A 254 -15.06 -8.73 -8.08
C ALA A 254 -16.05 -9.82 -7.63
N ALA A 255 -16.75 -9.60 -6.52
CA ALA A 255 -17.75 -10.53 -6.00
C ALA A 255 -18.92 -10.74 -7.00
N ALA A 256 -19.41 -9.69 -7.60
CA ALA A 256 -20.45 -9.78 -8.63
C ALA A 256 -19.96 -10.58 -9.87
N ALA A 257 -18.70 -10.36 -10.30
CA ALA A 257 -18.12 -11.09 -11.42
C ALA A 257 -18.00 -12.60 -11.12
N VAL A 258 -17.57 -12.98 -9.90
CA VAL A 258 -17.49 -14.38 -9.47
C VAL A 258 -18.86 -15.04 -9.49
N LEU A 259 -19.88 -14.40 -8.96
CA LEU A 259 -21.27 -14.93 -8.97
C LEU A 259 -21.81 -15.15 -10.39
N LEU A 260 -21.50 -14.22 -11.33
CA LEU A 260 -21.91 -14.36 -12.73
C LEU A 260 -21.20 -15.50 -13.45
N LEU A 261 -19.96 -15.80 -13.11
CA LEU A 261 -19.17 -16.85 -13.73
C LEU A 261 -19.56 -18.25 -13.22
N HIS A 262 -19.90 -18.36 -11.95
CA HIS A 262 -20.19 -19.64 -11.28
C HIS A 262 -21.68 -19.91 -11.04
N GLY A 263 -22.55 -18.92 -11.24
CA GLY A 263 -24.00 -19.05 -11.13
C GLY A 263 -24.72 -19.51 -12.40
N ARG A 264 -23.95 -19.99 -13.42
CA ARG A 264 -24.49 -20.53 -14.67
C ARG A 264 -24.54 -22.05 -14.66
#